data_a115d4ac2f29ca7a1b2fa58c123170a7
#
_entry.id   a115d4ac2f29ca7a1b2fa58c123170a7
#
_cell.length_a   1.000
_cell.length_b   1.000
_cell.length_c   1.000
_cell.angle_alpha   90.00
_cell.angle_beta   90.00
_cell.angle_gamma   90.00
#
_symmetry.space_group_name_H-M   'P 1'
#
loop_
_entity.id
_entity.type
_entity.pdbx_description
1 polymer ?
#
loop_
_entity_poly.entity_id
_entity_poly.type
_entity_poly.pdbx_seq_one_letter_code
_entity_poly.pdbx_strand_id
1 'polypeptide(L)'
;ASRGLGDVYKRQKLTDVFFLKRECLTIIGTAHVSANSVEEVKNTIYEQHPEIVAIELDRGRYTRLKNEMMGIEEDDTISVSKIIKEEKVGLFLATTILSYFQSKIGEDVDVKPGSEMIGAIEAAEDLEIPIALIDREINTTLQRALNKMGFVEKLKFGFSLLTSIFSSDEEDEIDIEELKNPDNLDELMEFFKDESPKVYEVLVQERDAYLAGNILRIPQDHVIAVVGAGHKPGINRYLDNPETIPPLSQLEITKEKKGIPWFKIILALIPILFVVIFFLAYISGINITWNLYDFIIISMIMGFIGSILSGSKIQSAVVGGLVAPLTIIHPLLAAGWFSGLVEAKYRKVRKRDMVNLTKIESLKDLWHNNIVRILLVVVGTNLGVSLATLVILLSLIHISE
;
A
#
# COMPACT_ATOMS: atom_id res chain seq x y z
N ALA A 1 -46.66 14.47 -14.91
CA ALA A 1 -46.24 14.01 -16.26
C ALA A 1 -45.04 14.76 -16.85
N SER A 2 -44.74 16.01 -16.45
CA SER A 2 -43.64 16.81 -17.04
C SER A 2 -42.23 16.41 -16.55
N ARG A 3 -42.07 15.75 -15.41
CA ARG A 3 -40.75 15.30 -14.90
C ARG A 3 -40.20 14.08 -15.64
N GLY A 4 -41.05 13.20 -16.13
CA GLY A 4 -40.62 11.98 -16.85
C GLY A 4 -40.12 12.25 -18.28
N LEU A 5 -40.69 13.23 -18.98
CA LEU A 5 -40.26 13.55 -20.33
C LEU A 5 -38.87 14.23 -20.38
N GLY A 6 -38.55 15.06 -19.39
CA GLY A 6 -37.24 15.71 -19.30
C GLY A 6 -36.08 14.73 -19.07
N ASP A 7 -36.34 13.66 -18.28
CA ASP A 7 -35.35 12.62 -18.00
C ASP A 7 -35.15 11.66 -19.17
N VAL A 8 -36.24 11.37 -19.93
CA VAL A 8 -36.15 10.58 -21.18
C VAL A 8 -35.40 11.33 -22.25
N TYR A 9 -35.66 12.63 -22.40
CA TYR A 9 -34.96 13.48 -23.39
C TYR A 9 -33.49 13.69 -23.05
N LYS A 10 -33.15 13.83 -21.76
CA LYS A 10 -31.76 13.85 -21.30
C LYS A 10 -31.04 12.52 -21.53
N ARG A 11 -31.74 11.38 -21.27
CA ARG A 11 -31.18 10.04 -21.52
C ARG A 11 -30.98 9.81 -23.03
N GLN A 12 -31.94 10.17 -23.85
CA GLN A 12 -31.82 10.00 -25.29
C GLN A 12 -30.70 10.87 -25.89
N LYS A 13 -30.56 12.12 -25.45
CA LYS A 13 -29.47 13.02 -25.88
C LYS A 13 -28.09 12.55 -25.38
N LEU A 14 -28.00 11.96 -24.19
CA LEU A 14 -26.80 11.28 -23.67
C LEU A 14 -26.47 10.06 -24.53
N THR A 15 -27.45 9.23 -24.87
CA THR A 15 -27.25 8.02 -25.69
C THR A 15 -26.77 8.36 -27.09
N ASP A 16 -27.36 9.40 -27.73
CA ASP A 16 -26.97 9.84 -29.06
C ASP A 16 -25.55 10.45 -29.10
N VAL A 17 -25.17 11.23 -28.09
CA VAL A 17 -23.81 11.75 -27.92
C VAL A 17 -22.82 10.61 -27.66
N PHE A 18 -23.25 9.57 -26.96
CA PHE A 18 -22.45 8.37 -26.70
C PHE A 18 -22.19 7.52 -27.95
N PHE A 19 -23.20 7.36 -28.82
CA PHE A 19 -23.04 6.63 -30.08
C PHE A 19 -22.08 7.36 -31.03
N LEU A 20 -22.19 8.69 -31.18
CA LEU A 20 -21.30 9.50 -31.99
C LEU A 20 -19.84 9.47 -31.50
N LYS A 21 -19.61 9.49 -30.19
CA LYS A 21 -18.27 9.40 -29.60
C LYS A 21 -17.59 8.05 -29.82
N ARG A 22 -18.35 6.96 -30.00
CA ARG A 22 -17.81 5.63 -30.15
C ARG A 22 -17.15 5.39 -31.53
N GLU A 23 -17.60 6.06 -32.55
CA GLU A 23 -17.03 5.95 -33.91
C GLU A 23 -15.63 6.60 -34.03
N CYS A 24 -15.30 7.52 -33.10
CA CYS A 24 -14.02 8.24 -33.07
C CYS A 24 -13.16 7.92 -31.84
N LEU A 25 -13.48 6.86 -31.06
CA LEU A 25 -12.70 6.40 -29.92
C LEU A 25 -11.90 5.16 -30.28
N THR A 26 -10.58 5.29 -30.28
CA THR A 26 -9.66 4.15 -30.41
C THR A 26 -9.10 3.76 -29.03
N ILE A 27 -9.27 2.52 -28.61
CA ILE A 27 -8.68 1.99 -27.35
C ILE A 27 -7.55 1.05 -27.69
N ILE A 28 -6.33 1.43 -27.33
CA ILE A 28 -5.13 0.63 -27.45
C ILE A 28 -4.90 -0.07 -26.11
N GLY A 29 -5.00 -1.41 -26.11
CA GLY A 29 -4.66 -2.24 -24.94
C GLY A 29 -3.21 -2.66 -25.04
N THR A 30 -2.35 -2.19 -24.13
CA THR A 30 -0.92 -2.49 -24.14
C THR A 30 -0.61 -3.65 -23.20
N ALA A 31 0.17 -4.61 -23.64
CA ALA A 31 0.78 -5.64 -22.78
C ALA A 31 2.10 -5.06 -22.25
N HIS A 32 2.12 -4.63 -21.03
CA HIS A 32 3.13 -3.81 -20.31
C HIS A 32 4.63 -4.14 -20.49
N VAL A 33 5.02 -5.03 -21.40
CA VAL A 33 6.39 -5.60 -21.49
C VAL A 33 6.86 -5.81 -22.94
N SER A 34 6.27 -5.16 -23.94
CA SER A 34 6.64 -5.37 -25.34
C SER A 34 7.12 -4.08 -26.01
N ALA A 35 8.32 -4.10 -26.59
CA ALA A 35 8.80 -3.01 -27.43
C ALA A 35 7.85 -2.73 -28.61
N ASN A 36 7.18 -3.76 -29.11
CA ASN A 36 6.17 -3.64 -30.15
C ASN A 36 4.97 -2.80 -29.72
N SER A 37 4.56 -2.87 -28.44
CA SER A 37 3.46 -2.09 -27.92
C SER A 37 3.77 -0.58 -27.89
N VAL A 38 5.02 -0.21 -27.64
CA VAL A 38 5.46 1.20 -27.67
C VAL A 38 5.38 1.76 -29.10
N GLU A 39 5.86 1.00 -30.07
CA GLU A 39 5.78 1.39 -31.49
C GLU A 39 4.34 1.45 -31.99
N GLU A 40 3.50 0.47 -31.64
CA GLU A 40 2.08 0.46 -32.00
C GLU A 40 1.36 1.72 -31.47
N VAL A 41 1.59 2.06 -30.21
CA VAL A 41 1.01 3.27 -29.59
C VAL A 41 1.46 4.53 -30.34
N LYS A 42 2.78 4.70 -30.57
CA LYS A 42 3.31 5.86 -31.28
C LYS A 42 2.77 5.95 -32.69
N ASN A 43 2.85 4.86 -33.45
CA ASN A 43 2.39 4.84 -34.83
C ASN A 43 0.89 5.16 -34.94
N THR A 44 0.07 4.59 -34.05
CA THR A 44 -1.37 4.88 -34.05
C THR A 44 -1.66 6.35 -33.78
N ILE A 45 -0.94 6.98 -32.82
CA ILE A 45 -1.10 8.42 -32.53
C ILE A 45 -0.65 9.29 -33.72
N TYR A 46 0.51 8.95 -34.34
CA TYR A 46 1.02 9.66 -35.52
C TYR A 46 0.14 9.49 -36.75
N GLU A 47 -0.49 8.33 -36.97
CA GLU A 47 -1.35 8.07 -38.11
C GLU A 47 -2.73 8.70 -37.97
N GLN A 48 -3.33 8.62 -36.77
CA GLN A 48 -4.71 9.06 -36.57
C GLN A 48 -4.85 10.52 -36.18
N HIS A 49 -3.79 11.21 -35.73
CA HIS A 49 -3.82 12.60 -35.28
C HIS A 49 -5.03 12.93 -34.40
N PRO A 50 -5.17 12.31 -33.20
CA PRO A 50 -6.32 12.51 -32.33
C PRO A 50 -6.35 13.96 -31.80
N GLU A 51 -7.52 14.41 -31.35
CA GLU A 51 -7.65 15.70 -30.67
C GLU A 51 -7.14 15.66 -29.22
N ILE A 52 -7.09 14.46 -28.64
CA ILE A 52 -6.58 14.23 -27.28
C ILE A 52 -6.11 12.78 -27.12
N VAL A 53 -5.03 12.58 -26.38
CA VAL A 53 -4.55 11.26 -25.96
C VAL A 53 -4.90 11.03 -24.49
N ALA A 54 -5.73 10.04 -24.20
CA ALA A 54 -6.08 9.62 -22.84
C ALA A 54 -5.14 8.50 -22.41
N ILE A 55 -4.48 8.65 -21.26
CA ILE A 55 -3.52 7.65 -20.78
C ILE A 55 -3.91 7.12 -19.39
N GLU A 56 -3.68 5.83 -19.14
CA GLU A 56 -3.94 5.14 -17.86
C GLU A 56 -2.90 5.51 -16.81
N LEU A 57 -2.81 6.79 -16.52
CA LEU A 57 -1.96 7.32 -15.47
C LEU A 57 -2.76 8.22 -14.55
N ASP A 58 -2.42 8.18 -13.24
CA ASP A 58 -2.80 9.23 -12.32
C ASP A 58 -1.77 10.38 -12.35
N ARG A 59 -2.13 11.51 -11.75
CA ARG A 59 -1.29 12.72 -11.75
C ARG A 59 0.09 12.47 -11.10
N GLY A 60 0.15 11.64 -10.07
CA GLY A 60 1.42 11.34 -9.37
C GLY A 60 2.36 10.51 -10.24
N ARG A 61 1.84 9.45 -10.88
CA ARG A 61 2.60 8.62 -11.82
C ARG A 61 3.05 9.40 -13.05
N TYR A 62 2.16 10.22 -13.62
CA TYR A 62 2.50 11.08 -14.75
C TYR A 62 3.65 12.04 -14.40
N THR A 63 3.57 12.75 -13.26
CA THR A 63 4.62 13.68 -12.85
C THR A 63 5.95 12.96 -12.65
N ARG A 64 5.95 11.77 -12.07
CA ARG A 64 7.16 10.96 -11.87
C ARG A 64 7.79 10.53 -13.20
N LEU A 65 6.98 10.03 -14.15
CA LEU A 65 7.47 9.67 -15.49
C LEU A 65 8.05 10.88 -16.22
N LYS A 66 7.39 12.03 -16.12
CA LYS A 66 7.88 13.29 -16.71
C LYS A 66 9.22 13.71 -16.10
N ASN A 67 9.36 13.64 -14.77
CA ASN A 67 10.63 13.94 -14.10
C ASN A 67 11.74 12.98 -14.52
N GLU A 68 11.42 11.68 -14.67
CA GLU A 68 12.39 10.67 -15.16
C GLU A 68 12.82 10.98 -16.60
N MET A 69 11.91 11.32 -17.50
CA MET A 69 12.19 11.74 -18.88
C MET A 69 13.10 12.98 -18.92
N MET A 70 12.92 13.91 -17.97
CA MET A 70 13.73 15.14 -17.87
C MET A 70 15.06 14.92 -17.12
N GLY A 71 15.35 13.71 -16.62
CA GLY A 71 16.53 13.42 -15.81
C GLY A 71 16.53 14.10 -14.43
N ILE A 72 15.36 14.48 -13.92
CA ILE A 72 15.21 15.12 -12.61
C ILE A 72 15.14 14.02 -11.55
N GLU A 73 16.17 13.96 -10.69
CA GLU A 73 16.18 13.05 -9.54
C GLU A 73 15.16 13.51 -8.48
N GLU A 74 14.18 12.66 -8.15
CA GLU A 74 13.30 12.89 -7.00
C GLU A 74 14.05 12.62 -5.68
N ASP A 75 13.70 13.38 -4.61
CA ASP A 75 14.17 13.07 -3.25
C ASP A 75 13.61 11.70 -2.81
N ASP A 76 14.51 10.71 -2.78
CA ASP A 76 14.22 9.32 -2.43
C ASP A 76 13.93 9.09 -0.94
N THR A 77 13.85 10.16 -0.13
CA THR A 77 13.72 10.06 1.33
C THR A 77 12.27 9.75 1.73
N ILE A 78 12.05 8.61 2.39
CA ILE A 78 10.76 8.19 2.92
C ILE A 78 10.66 8.60 4.40
N SER A 79 9.64 9.39 4.74
CA SER A 79 9.36 9.75 6.12
C SER A 79 8.49 8.71 6.82
N VAL A 80 9.11 7.69 7.41
CA VAL A 80 8.42 6.62 8.17
C VAL A 80 7.58 7.20 9.31
N SER A 81 8.05 8.27 9.97
CA SER A 81 7.30 8.92 11.05
C SER A 81 5.99 9.54 10.55
N LYS A 82 5.98 10.08 9.33
CA LYS A 82 4.77 10.65 8.70
C LYS A 82 3.77 9.53 8.35
N ILE A 83 4.26 8.42 7.80
CA ILE A 83 3.44 7.25 7.45
C ILE A 83 2.72 6.69 8.68
N ILE A 84 3.43 6.58 9.81
CA ILE A 84 2.85 6.07 11.07
C ILE A 84 1.85 7.07 11.65
N LYS A 85 2.17 8.36 11.68
CA LYS A 85 1.26 9.41 12.19
C LYS A 85 -0.04 9.52 11.40
N GLU A 86 0.03 9.32 10.09
CA GLU A 86 -1.13 9.37 9.20
C GLU A 86 -1.90 8.04 9.15
N GLU A 87 -1.55 7.05 9.98
CA GLU A 87 -2.14 5.69 9.99
C GLU A 87 -2.06 4.98 8.63
N LYS A 88 -1.05 5.31 7.80
CA LYS A 88 -0.88 4.80 6.44
C LYS A 88 0.09 3.61 6.33
N VAL A 89 0.39 2.94 7.44
CA VAL A 89 1.35 1.81 7.45
C VAL A 89 0.91 0.69 6.51
N GLY A 90 -0.37 0.32 6.52
CA GLY A 90 -0.90 -0.71 5.62
C GLY A 90 -0.80 -0.32 4.15
N LEU A 91 -1.07 0.95 3.83
CA LEU A 91 -0.91 1.49 2.47
C LEU A 91 0.56 1.49 2.05
N PHE A 92 1.46 1.88 2.94
CA PHE A 92 2.89 1.87 2.68
C PHE A 92 3.40 0.45 2.40
N LEU A 93 3.00 -0.54 3.19
CA LEU A 93 3.34 -1.94 2.95
C LEU A 93 2.79 -2.41 1.59
N ALA A 94 1.52 -2.15 1.29
CA ALA A 94 0.92 -2.53 0.02
C ALA A 94 1.62 -1.91 -1.19
N THR A 95 2.00 -0.61 -1.11
CA THR A 95 2.77 0.04 -2.19
C THR A 95 4.17 -0.52 -2.33
N THR A 96 4.83 -0.86 -1.21
CA THR A 96 6.17 -1.48 -1.21
C THR A 96 6.15 -2.81 -1.92
N ILE A 97 5.17 -3.65 -1.60
CA ILE A 97 4.99 -4.97 -2.18
C ILE A 97 4.68 -4.88 -3.67
N LEU A 98 3.75 -4.01 -4.05
CA LEU A 98 3.43 -3.79 -5.46
C LEU A 98 4.68 -3.34 -6.23
N SER A 99 5.47 -2.43 -5.66
CA SER A 99 6.73 -1.98 -6.28
C SER A 99 7.75 -3.11 -6.38
N TYR A 100 7.78 -4.03 -5.40
CA TYR A 100 8.63 -5.22 -5.44
C TYR A 100 8.26 -6.14 -6.61
N PHE A 101 6.97 -6.51 -6.71
CA PHE A 101 6.52 -7.35 -7.83
C PHE A 101 6.76 -6.68 -9.18
N GLN A 102 6.49 -5.38 -9.30
CA GLN A 102 6.76 -4.63 -10.53
C GLN A 102 8.25 -4.61 -10.91
N SER A 103 9.16 -4.48 -9.92
CA SER A 103 10.61 -4.52 -10.21
C SER A 103 11.08 -5.91 -10.60
N LYS A 104 10.57 -6.96 -9.93
CA LYS A 104 10.93 -8.35 -10.24
C LYS A 104 10.47 -8.74 -11.66
N ILE A 105 9.25 -8.35 -12.05
CA ILE A 105 8.75 -8.56 -13.42
C ILE A 105 9.55 -7.74 -14.43
N GLY A 106 9.99 -6.52 -14.10
CA GLY A 106 10.74 -5.63 -15.00
C GLY A 106 12.22 -6.00 -15.16
N GLU A 107 12.85 -6.71 -14.20
CA GLU A 107 14.26 -7.15 -14.32
C GLU A 107 14.44 -8.26 -15.37
N ASP A 108 13.40 -9.03 -15.64
CA ASP A 108 13.41 -10.15 -16.59
C ASP A 108 13.04 -9.76 -18.04
N VAL A 109 12.64 -8.51 -18.25
CA VAL A 109 12.23 -8.01 -19.58
C VAL A 109 13.00 -6.73 -19.88
N ASP A 110 13.60 -6.64 -21.07
CA ASP A 110 14.41 -5.49 -21.53
C ASP A 110 13.61 -4.16 -21.67
N VAL A 111 12.33 -4.16 -21.31
CA VAL A 111 11.42 -3.01 -21.42
C VAL A 111 10.93 -2.62 -20.03
N LYS A 112 11.21 -1.38 -19.61
CA LYS A 112 10.72 -0.85 -18.32
C LYS A 112 9.18 -0.77 -18.32
N PRO A 113 8.52 -1.21 -17.23
CA PRO A 113 7.07 -1.03 -17.08
C PRO A 113 6.66 0.44 -17.26
N GLY A 114 5.65 0.69 -18.10
CA GLY A 114 5.18 2.02 -18.41
C GLY A 114 5.85 2.71 -19.60
N SER A 115 6.75 2.01 -20.32
CA SER A 115 7.39 2.54 -21.53
C SER A 115 6.38 2.89 -22.63
N GLU A 116 5.27 2.17 -22.72
CA GLU A 116 4.14 2.45 -23.61
C GLU A 116 3.46 3.79 -23.26
N MET A 117 3.34 4.09 -21.97
CA MET A 117 2.80 5.38 -21.51
C MET A 117 3.76 6.53 -21.81
N ILE A 118 5.08 6.29 -21.70
CA ILE A 118 6.12 7.24 -22.12
C ILE A 118 6.01 7.46 -23.62
N GLY A 119 5.89 6.39 -24.42
CA GLY A 119 5.70 6.49 -25.87
C GLY A 119 4.46 7.30 -26.26
N ALA A 120 3.34 7.11 -25.53
CA ALA A 120 2.13 7.91 -25.75
C ALA A 120 2.34 9.40 -25.39
N ILE A 121 3.06 9.68 -24.31
CA ILE A 121 3.39 11.05 -23.89
C ILE A 121 4.27 11.74 -24.95
N GLU A 122 5.35 11.07 -25.38
CA GLU A 122 6.26 11.59 -26.39
C GLU A 122 5.54 11.89 -27.71
N ALA A 123 4.75 10.95 -28.23
CA ALA A 123 4.02 11.14 -29.49
C ALA A 123 2.97 12.26 -29.38
N ALA A 124 2.30 12.39 -28.24
CA ALA A 124 1.35 13.48 -28.00
C ALA A 124 2.05 14.84 -27.92
N GLU A 125 3.21 14.91 -27.28
CA GLU A 125 4.01 16.15 -27.19
C GLU A 125 4.61 16.56 -28.53
N ASP A 126 5.12 15.61 -29.31
CA ASP A 126 5.64 15.86 -30.65
C ASP A 126 4.59 16.45 -31.61
N LEU A 127 3.32 16.07 -31.43
CA LEU A 127 2.18 16.58 -32.22
C LEU A 127 1.45 17.76 -31.54
N GLU A 128 1.93 18.21 -30.37
CA GLU A 128 1.28 19.25 -29.55
C GLU A 128 -0.17 18.90 -29.17
N ILE A 129 -0.47 17.59 -29.02
CA ILE A 129 -1.80 17.08 -28.66
C ILE A 129 -1.94 17.06 -27.12
N PRO A 130 -3.07 17.55 -26.57
CA PRO A 130 -3.30 17.51 -25.13
C PRO A 130 -3.43 16.08 -24.61
N ILE A 131 -2.99 15.87 -23.34
CA ILE A 131 -3.04 14.58 -22.67
C ILE A 131 -4.09 14.64 -21.56
N ALA A 132 -4.97 13.62 -21.51
CA ALA A 132 -5.91 13.39 -20.43
C ALA A 132 -5.42 12.23 -19.53
N LEU A 133 -5.32 12.50 -18.23
CA LEU A 133 -5.02 11.47 -17.23
C LEU A 133 -6.34 10.85 -16.77
N ILE A 134 -6.55 9.58 -17.08
CA ILE A 134 -7.84 8.91 -16.87
C ILE A 134 -7.87 7.94 -15.68
N ASP A 135 -6.71 7.60 -15.11
CA ASP A 135 -6.66 6.64 -13.98
C ASP A 135 -6.84 7.29 -12.62
N ARG A 136 -7.30 6.48 -11.68
CA ARG A 136 -7.47 6.82 -10.28
C ARG A 136 -6.12 6.76 -9.56
N GLU A 137 -5.93 7.68 -8.61
CA GLU A 137 -4.74 7.71 -7.77
C GLU A 137 -4.49 6.34 -7.11
N ILE A 138 -3.30 5.77 -7.31
CA ILE A 138 -2.93 4.44 -6.84
C ILE A 138 -3.15 4.27 -5.33
N ASN A 139 -2.83 5.31 -4.55
CA ASN A 139 -3.04 5.30 -3.10
C ASN A 139 -4.53 5.13 -2.74
N THR A 140 -5.42 5.78 -3.49
CA THR A 140 -6.87 5.65 -3.32
C THR A 140 -7.32 4.23 -3.64
N THR A 141 -6.84 3.66 -4.72
CA THR A 141 -7.15 2.28 -5.14
C THR A 141 -6.72 1.27 -4.07
N LEU A 142 -5.47 1.33 -3.63
CA LEU A 142 -4.95 0.42 -2.59
C LEU A 142 -5.64 0.61 -1.24
N GLN A 143 -5.92 1.85 -0.83
CA GLN A 143 -6.63 2.11 0.42
C GLN A 143 -8.06 1.58 0.40
N ARG A 144 -8.75 1.68 -0.75
CA ARG A 144 -10.07 1.08 -0.92
C ARG A 144 -10.03 -0.45 -0.86
N ALA A 145 -9.07 -1.07 -1.55
CA ALA A 145 -8.85 -2.51 -1.50
C ALA A 145 -8.61 -2.98 -0.06
N LEU A 146 -7.67 -2.35 0.66
CA LEU A 146 -7.41 -2.64 2.06
C LEU A 146 -8.63 -2.44 2.96
N ASN A 147 -9.46 -1.42 2.70
CA ASN A 147 -10.68 -1.18 3.50
C ASN A 147 -11.75 -2.24 3.26
N LYS A 148 -11.84 -2.79 2.05
CA LYS A 148 -12.78 -3.89 1.71
C LYS A 148 -12.38 -5.25 2.31
N MET A 149 -11.10 -5.45 2.59
CA MET A 149 -10.61 -6.68 3.25
C MET A 149 -11.08 -6.75 4.70
N GLY A 150 -11.53 -7.94 5.12
CA GLY A 150 -11.80 -8.25 6.52
C GLY A 150 -10.52 -8.30 7.37
N PHE A 151 -10.67 -8.29 8.69
CA PHE A 151 -9.50 -8.35 9.60
C PHE A 151 -8.67 -9.63 9.41
N VAL A 152 -9.33 -10.78 9.24
CA VAL A 152 -8.67 -12.08 9.01
C VAL A 152 -7.96 -12.10 7.64
N GLU A 153 -8.59 -11.55 6.60
CA GLU A 153 -8.01 -11.42 5.26
C GLU A 153 -6.75 -10.55 5.30
N LYS A 154 -6.78 -9.41 6.01
CA LYS A 154 -5.61 -8.55 6.22
C LYS A 154 -4.47 -9.26 6.93
N LEU A 155 -4.81 -10.07 7.95
CA LEU A 155 -3.81 -10.83 8.71
C LEU A 155 -3.18 -11.93 7.85
N LYS A 156 -4.00 -12.69 7.11
CA LYS A 156 -3.52 -13.71 6.15
C LYS A 156 -2.65 -13.09 5.08
N PHE A 157 -3.10 -12.00 4.47
CA PHE A 157 -2.36 -11.26 3.46
C PHE A 157 -1.01 -10.76 4.01
N GLY A 158 -1.00 -10.14 5.19
CA GLY A 158 0.24 -9.70 5.84
C GLY A 158 1.18 -10.84 6.17
N PHE A 159 0.66 -11.99 6.62
CA PHE A 159 1.45 -13.18 6.90
C PHE A 159 2.02 -13.81 5.62
N SER A 160 1.20 -13.96 4.57
CA SER A 160 1.64 -14.46 3.26
C SER A 160 2.75 -13.60 2.66
N LEU A 161 2.65 -12.28 2.82
CA LEU A 161 3.68 -11.36 2.38
C LEU A 161 4.98 -11.49 3.17
N LEU A 162 4.89 -11.68 4.48
CA LEU A 162 6.08 -11.92 5.31
C LEU A 162 6.73 -13.25 4.92
N THR A 163 5.95 -14.30 4.74
CA THR A 163 6.50 -15.60 4.32
C THR A 163 7.15 -15.53 2.94
N SER A 164 6.54 -14.88 1.94
CA SER A 164 7.12 -14.74 0.59
C SER A 164 8.43 -13.92 0.56
N ILE A 165 8.65 -13.04 1.55
CA ILE A 165 9.93 -12.32 1.69
C ILE A 165 11.01 -13.20 2.32
N PHE A 166 10.62 -14.14 3.19
CA PHE A 166 11.56 -14.96 3.98
C PHE A 166 11.71 -16.40 3.48
N SER A 167 10.77 -16.92 2.69
CA SER A 167 10.89 -18.23 2.02
C SER A 167 11.71 -18.06 0.75
N SER A 168 12.97 -18.47 0.84
CA SER A 168 13.84 -18.66 -0.31
C SER A 168 13.74 -20.09 -0.90
N ASP A 169 12.70 -20.85 -0.51
CA ASP A 169 12.52 -22.21 -0.98
C ASP A 169 11.87 -22.21 -2.37
N GLU A 170 12.59 -22.79 -3.31
CA GLU A 170 12.28 -22.89 -4.75
C GLU A 170 10.99 -23.71 -5.06
N GLU A 171 10.30 -24.24 -4.06
CA GLU A 171 9.15 -25.14 -4.26
C GLU A 171 7.76 -24.46 -4.23
N ASP A 172 7.66 -23.21 -3.76
CA ASP A 172 6.41 -22.41 -3.75
C ASP A 172 6.51 -21.13 -4.61
N GLU A 173 7.44 -21.08 -5.54
CA GLU A 173 7.42 -20.03 -6.58
C GLU A 173 6.12 -20.21 -7.38
N ILE A 174 5.17 -19.31 -7.18
CA ILE A 174 4.24 -18.97 -8.26
C ILE A 174 5.15 -18.79 -9.46
N ASP A 175 5.09 -19.71 -10.41
CA ASP A 175 5.99 -19.71 -11.56
C ASP A 175 5.81 -18.38 -12.30
N ILE A 176 6.72 -17.44 -12.00
CA ILE A 176 6.69 -16.09 -12.59
C ILE A 176 6.90 -16.19 -14.09
N GLU A 177 7.49 -17.29 -14.58
CA GLU A 177 7.60 -17.57 -16.00
C GLU A 177 6.25 -17.93 -16.62
N GLU A 178 5.38 -18.62 -15.91
CA GLU A 178 3.98 -18.81 -16.33
C GLU A 178 3.20 -17.47 -16.35
N LEU A 179 3.48 -16.54 -15.42
CA LEU A 179 2.86 -15.22 -15.39
C LEU A 179 3.28 -14.29 -16.55
N LYS A 180 4.38 -14.59 -17.23
CA LYS A 180 4.86 -13.84 -18.41
C LYS A 180 4.06 -14.11 -19.68
N ASN A 181 3.28 -15.19 -19.69
CA ASN A 181 2.46 -15.53 -20.84
C ASN A 181 1.17 -14.69 -20.82
N PRO A 182 0.84 -13.92 -21.89
CA PRO A 182 -0.40 -13.15 -21.94
C PRO A 182 -1.66 -13.99 -21.69
N ASP A 183 -1.62 -15.29 -22.04
CA ASP A 183 -2.71 -16.23 -21.83
C ASP A 183 -2.92 -16.56 -20.33
N ASN A 184 -1.89 -16.40 -19.48
CA ASN A 184 -1.96 -16.68 -18.05
C ASN A 184 -2.36 -15.45 -17.21
N LEU A 185 -2.41 -14.23 -17.82
CA LEU A 185 -2.92 -13.05 -17.13
C LEU A 185 -4.39 -13.23 -16.72
N ASP A 186 -5.17 -13.92 -17.56
CA ASP A 186 -6.57 -14.24 -17.26
C ASP A 186 -6.68 -15.26 -16.12
N GLU A 187 -5.80 -16.26 -16.04
CA GLU A 187 -5.73 -17.22 -14.93
C GLU A 187 -5.32 -16.52 -13.61
N LEU A 188 -4.33 -15.62 -13.65
CA LEU A 188 -3.95 -14.84 -12.48
C LEU A 188 -5.09 -13.94 -12.00
N MET A 189 -5.81 -13.34 -12.93
CA MET A 189 -6.97 -12.50 -12.61
C MET A 189 -8.12 -13.35 -12.05
N GLU A 190 -8.29 -14.57 -12.52
CA GLU A 190 -9.26 -15.53 -12.01
C GLU A 190 -8.86 -16.04 -10.62
N PHE A 191 -7.58 -16.31 -10.38
CA PHE A 191 -7.04 -16.62 -9.05
C PHE A 191 -7.30 -15.50 -8.05
N PHE A 192 -7.02 -14.24 -8.40
CA PHE A 192 -7.34 -13.11 -7.53
C PHE A 192 -8.85 -12.94 -7.29
N LYS A 193 -9.67 -13.26 -8.28
CA LYS A 193 -11.13 -13.22 -8.17
C LYS A 193 -11.65 -14.26 -7.19
N ASP A 194 -11.05 -15.44 -7.15
CA ASP A 194 -11.46 -16.54 -6.28
C ASP A 194 -10.91 -16.37 -4.86
N GLU A 195 -9.62 -16.04 -4.72
CA GLU A 195 -8.99 -15.87 -3.40
C GLU A 195 -9.43 -14.59 -2.65
N SER A 196 -9.67 -13.50 -3.37
CA SER A 196 -10.08 -12.24 -2.77
C SER A 196 -11.01 -11.43 -3.68
N PRO A 197 -12.29 -11.83 -3.81
CA PRO A 197 -13.27 -11.18 -4.70
C PRO A 197 -13.40 -9.69 -4.48
N LYS A 198 -13.29 -9.24 -3.22
CA LYS A 198 -13.40 -7.83 -2.85
C LYS A 198 -12.19 -6.99 -3.29
N VAL A 199 -11.00 -7.59 -3.28
CA VAL A 199 -9.79 -6.95 -3.78
C VAL A 199 -9.86 -6.85 -5.29
N TYR A 200 -10.25 -7.92 -5.97
CA TYR A 200 -10.49 -7.95 -7.41
C TYR A 200 -11.52 -6.88 -7.84
N GLU A 201 -12.64 -6.76 -7.11
CA GLU A 201 -13.65 -5.72 -7.37
C GLU A 201 -13.01 -4.33 -7.40
N VAL A 202 -12.14 -4.01 -6.44
CA VAL A 202 -11.53 -2.66 -6.34
C VAL A 202 -10.42 -2.44 -7.34
N LEU A 203 -9.53 -3.43 -7.52
CA LEU A 203 -8.34 -3.29 -8.36
C LEU A 203 -8.67 -3.35 -9.84
N VAL A 204 -9.75 -4.05 -10.20
CA VAL A 204 -10.13 -4.28 -11.60
C VAL A 204 -11.47 -3.59 -11.91
N GLN A 205 -12.59 -4.07 -11.36
CA GLN A 205 -13.91 -3.63 -11.80
C GLN A 205 -14.19 -2.15 -11.51
N GLU A 206 -13.86 -1.67 -10.29
CA GLU A 206 -14.01 -0.24 -9.96
C GLU A 206 -13.06 0.62 -10.80
N ARG A 207 -11.87 0.11 -11.12
CA ARG A 207 -10.90 0.82 -11.93
C ARG A 207 -11.32 0.88 -13.39
N ASP A 208 -11.84 -0.22 -13.95
CA ASP A 208 -12.44 -0.24 -15.30
C ASP A 208 -13.58 0.79 -15.42
N ALA A 209 -14.47 0.83 -14.41
CA ALA A 209 -15.55 1.80 -14.35
C ALA A 209 -15.03 3.25 -14.26
N TYR A 210 -13.95 3.47 -13.51
CA TYR A 210 -13.33 4.79 -13.36
C TYR A 210 -12.68 5.27 -14.66
N LEU A 211 -11.92 4.39 -15.31
CA LEU A 211 -11.30 4.65 -16.62
C LEU A 211 -12.35 4.96 -17.68
N ALA A 212 -13.36 4.09 -17.81
CA ALA A 212 -14.46 4.30 -18.75
C ALA A 212 -15.22 5.61 -18.49
N GLY A 213 -15.52 5.90 -17.21
CA GLY A 213 -16.21 7.12 -16.83
C GLY A 213 -15.40 8.39 -17.13
N ASN A 214 -14.08 8.36 -17.00
CA ASN A 214 -13.22 9.48 -17.37
C ASN A 214 -13.09 9.62 -18.88
N ILE A 215 -12.96 8.54 -19.65
CA ILE A 215 -13.00 8.58 -21.13
C ILE A 215 -14.28 9.26 -21.61
N LEU A 216 -15.42 8.92 -21.04
CA LEU A 216 -16.72 9.50 -21.39
C LEU A 216 -16.85 11.00 -21.06
N ARG A 217 -16.05 11.50 -20.12
CA ARG A 217 -16.03 12.93 -19.74
C ARG A 217 -15.15 13.78 -20.64
N ILE A 218 -14.31 13.18 -21.47
CA ILE A 218 -13.48 13.88 -22.42
C ILE A 218 -14.38 14.58 -23.43
N PRO A 219 -14.30 15.91 -23.61
CA PRO A 219 -15.21 16.64 -24.51
C PRO A 219 -14.88 16.46 -25.99
N GLN A 220 -13.62 16.10 -26.32
CA GLN A 220 -13.16 15.92 -27.70
C GLN A 220 -13.84 14.73 -28.38
N ASP A 221 -14.00 14.80 -29.67
CA ASP A 221 -14.66 13.75 -30.46
C ASP A 221 -13.68 12.66 -30.88
N HIS A 222 -12.47 13.02 -31.32
CA HIS A 222 -11.44 12.05 -31.71
C HIS A 222 -10.45 11.79 -30.58
N VAL A 223 -10.60 10.64 -29.91
CA VAL A 223 -9.86 10.25 -28.71
C VAL A 223 -9.10 8.95 -28.95
N ILE A 224 -7.82 8.92 -28.62
CA ILE A 224 -7.07 7.67 -28.45
C ILE A 224 -6.86 7.44 -26.95
N ALA A 225 -7.32 6.30 -26.45
CA ALA A 225 -7.11 5.87 -25.07
C ALA A 225 -6.07 4.75 -25.02
N VAL A 226 -4.97 4.97 -24.32
CA VAL A 226 -3.90 3.99 -24.09
C VAL A 226 -4.07 3.43 -22.69
N VAL A 227 -4.38 2.12 -22.60
CA VAL A 227 -4.70 1.42 -21.36
C VAL A 227 -4.03 0.05 -21.33
N GLY A 228 -3.84 -0.52 -20.14
CA GLY A 228 -3.41 -1.90 -20.01
C GLY A 228 -4.39 -2.89 -20.64
N ALA A 229 -3.88 -3.92 -21.30
CA ALA A 229 -4.69 -4.91 -22.02
C ALA A 229 -5.76 -5.55 -21.12
N GLY A 230 -5.45 -5.82 -19.84
CA GLY A 230 -6.38 -6.39 -18.87
C GLY A 230 -7.59 -5.51 -18.55
N HIS A 231 -7.50 -4.18 -18.75
CA HIS A 231 -8.60 -3.24 -18.52
C HIS A 231 -9.50 -3.06 -19.72
N LYS A 232 -8.99 -3.30 -20.94
CA LYS A 232 -9.72 -3.07 -22.21
C LYS A 232 -11.10 -3.77 -22.27
N PRO A 233 -11.25 -5.04 -21.91
CA PRO A 233 -12.56 -5.71 -21.91
C PRO A 233 -13.56 -5.09 -20.92
N GLY A 234 -13.10 -4.73 -19.72
CA GLY A 234 -13.93 -4.12 -18.70
C GLY A 234 -14.35 -2.70 -19.07
N ILE A 235 -13.41 -1.90 -19.62
CA ILE A 235 -13.71 -0.55 -20.15
C ILE A 235 -14.77 -0.63 -21.24
N ASN A 236 -14.60 -1.51 -22.23
CA ASN A 236 -15.57 -1.70 -23.31
C ASN A 236 -16.97 -2.05 -22.79
N ARG A 237 -17.04 -2.97 -21.79
CA ARG A 237 -18.32 -3.33 -21.16
C ARG A 237 -19.03 -2.13 -20.52
N TYR A 238 -18.27 -1.23 -19.85
CA TYR A 238 -18.85 -0.01 -19.26
C TYR A 238 -19.18 1.05 -20.31
N LEU A 239 -18.42 1.15 -21.39
CA LEU A 239 -18.74 2.03 -22.52
C LEU A 239 -20.00 1.55 -23.28
N ASP A 240 -20.25 0.24 -23.31
CA ASP A 240 -21.46 -0.33 -23.89
C ASP A 240 -22.70 -0.06 -23.01
N ASN A 241 -22.50 0.04 -21.68
CA ASN A 241 -23.57 0.22 -20.69
C ASN A 241 -23.24 1.36 -19.71
N PRO A 242 -23.19 2.61 -20.18
CA PRO A 242 -22.71 3.76 -19.39
C PRO A 242 -23.52 4.03 -18.12
N GLU A 243 -24.79 3.62 -18.11
CA GLU A 243 -25.68 3.72 -16.94
C GLU A 243 -25.26 2.84 -15.78
N THR A 244 -24.42 1.84 -16.02
CA THR A 244 -23.89 0.94 -14.98
C THR A 244 -22.66 1.51 -14.27
N ILE A 245 -22.07 2.61 -14.80
CA ILE A 245 -20.91 3.27 -14.20
C ILE A 245 -21.34 3.96 -12.91
N PRO A 246 -20.77 3.59 -11.74
CA PRO A 246 -21.03 4.31 -10.50
C PRO A 246 -20.58 5.76 -10.59
N PRO A 247 -21.19 6.70 -9.85
CA PRO A 247 -20.68 8.06 -9.75
C PRO A 247 -19.19 8.06 -9.38
N LEU A 248 -18.32 8.66 -10.20
CA LEU A 248 -16.86 8.60 -10.00
C LEU A 248 -16.43 9.13 -8.63
N SER A 249 -17.16 10.11 -8.07
CA SER A 249 -16.94 10.61 -6.72
C SER A 249 -17.09 9.52 -5.63
N GLN A 250 -17.91 8.50 -5.84
CA GLN A 250 -18.02 7.36 -4.92
C GLN A 250 -16.81 6.43 -5.00
N LEU A 251 -16.19 6.33 -6.17
CA LEU A 251 -14.99 5.52 -6.38
C LEU A 251 -13.73 6.18 -5.81
N GLU A 252 -13.77 7.48 -5.49
CA GLU A 252 -12.69 8.23 -4.85
C GLU A 252 -12.77 8.22 -3.31
N ILE A 253 -13.92 7.84 -2.73
CA ILE A 253 -14.09 7.83 -1.28
C ILE A 253 -13.30 6.68 -0.65
N THR A 254 -12.33 7.00 0.20
CA THR A 254 -11.51 6.04 0.93
C THR A 254 -11.96 5.83 2.38
N LYS A 255 -12.75 6.76 2.93
CA LYS A 255 -13.20 6.69 4.34
C LYS A 255 -14.54 5.97 4.42
N GLU A 256 -14.53 4.72 4.93
CA GLU A 256 -15.75 4.12 5.44
C GLU A 256 -16.15 4.79 6.77
N LYS A 257 -17.46 4.91 7.02
CA LYS A 257 -17.97 5.32 8.34
C LYS A 257 -17.53 4.26 9.36
N LYS A 258 -16.48 4.55 10.11
CA LYS A 258 -16.02 3.69 11.20
C LYS A 258 -17.13 3.67 12.27
N GLY A 259 -17.69 2.51 12.56
CA GLY A 259 -18.53 2.28 13.73
C GLY A 259 -17.74 2.59 15.02
N ILE A 260 -18.44 2.63 16.16
CA ILE A 260 -17.81 2.87 17.47
C ILE A 260 -16.73 1.80 17.68
N PRO A 261 -15.48 2.17 17.93
CA PRO A 261 -14.38 1.21 18.03
C PRO A 261 -14.38 0.54 19.42
N TRP A 262 -15.36 -0.31 19.69
CA TRP A 262 -15.52 -1.02 20.97
C TRP A 262 -14.22 -1.69 21.43
N PHE A 263 -13.46 -2.25 20.50
CA PHE A 263 -12.16 -2.85 20.80
C PHE A 263 -11.18 -1.84 21.38
N LYS A 264 -11.13 -0.60 20.83
CA LYS A 264 -10.28 0.46 21.38
C LYS A 264 -10.75 0.92 22.77
N ILE A 265 -12.06 0.90 23.02
CA ILE A 265 -12.62 1.25 24.33
C ILE A 265 -12.28 0.19 25.38
N ILE A 266 -12.52 -1.09 25.07
CA ILE A 266 -12.17 -2.22 25.96
C ILE A 266 -10.68 -2.16 26.31
N LEU A 267 -9.86 -1.91 25.33
CA LEU A 267 -8.42 -1.84 25.47
C LEU A 267 -7.93 -0.64 26.30
N ALA A 268 -8.61 0.50 26.20
CA ALA A 268 -8.35 1.67 27.05
C ALA A 268 -8.75 1.45 28.52
N LEU A 269 -9.65 0.49 28.78
CA LEU A 269 -10.07 0.13 30.14
C LEU A 269 -9.03 -0.73 30.87
N ILE A 270 -8.13 -1.45 30.17
CA ILE A 270 -7.13 -2.32 30.79
C ILE A 270 -6.17 -1.56 31.74
N PRO A 271 -5.58 -0.40 31.35
CA PRO A 271 -4.74 0.39 32.27
C PRO A 271 -5.51 0.87 33.49
N ILE A 272 -6.78 1.24 33.30
CA ILE A 272 -7.64 1.68 34.42
C ILE A 272 -7.84 0.54 35.40
N LEU A 273 -8.11 -0.68 34.89
CA LEU A 273 -8.24 -1.88 35.71
C LEU A 273 -6.94 -2.15 36.51
N PHE A 274 -5.77 -2.02 35.88
CA PHE A 274 -4.48 -2.14 36.56
C PHE A 274 -4.33 -1.14 37.70
N VAL A 275 -4.61 0.15 37.45
CA VAL A 275 -4.57 1.21 38.47
C VAL A 275 -5.50 0.88 39.64
N VAL A 276 -6.73 0.42 39.35
CA VAL A 276 -7.69 0.02 40.37
C VAL A 276 -7.18 -1.16 41.20
N ILE A 277 -6.61 -2.20 40.58
CA ILE A 277 -6.05 -3.37 41.28
C ILE A 277 -4.89 -2.95 42.19
N PHE A 278 -3.96 -2.12 41.69
CA PHE A 278 -2.85 -1.61 42.47
C PHE A 278 -3.32 -0.74 43.65
N PHE A 279 -4.34 0.10 43.44
CA PHE A 279 -4.92 0.91 44.49
C PHE A 279 -5.58 0.05 45.57
N LEU A 280 -6.35 -0.96 45.18
CA LEU A 280 -6.98 -1.92 46.11
C LEU A 280 -5.92 -2.70 46.93
N ALA A 281 -4.86 -3.16 46.28
CA ALA A 281 -3.76 -3.84 46.96
C ALA A 281 -3.04 -2.91 47.96
N TYR A 282 -2.83 -1.65 47.61
CA TYR A 282 -2.26 -0.63 48.50
C TYR A 282 -3.12 -0.40 49.76
N ILE A 283 -4.44 -0.21 49.62
CA ILE A 283 -5.36 -0.02 50.75
C ILE A 283 -5.53 -1.27 51.59
N SER A 284 -5.28 -2.46 51.03
CA SER A 284 -5.27 -3.78 51.74
C SER A 284 -3.97 -4.02 52.53
N GLY A 285 -3.05 -3.06 52.58
CA GLY A 285 -1.82 -3.14 53.36
C GLY A 285 -0.72 -4.01 52.71
N ILE A 286 -0.87 -4.42 51.46
CA ILE A 286 0.15 -5.14 50.71
C ILE A 286 1.30 -4.17 50.39
N ASN A 287 2.51 -4.54 50.80
CA ASN A 287 3.68 -3.68 50.56
C ASN A 287 4.17 -3.80 49.10
N ILE A 288 3.57 -2.97 48.25
CA ILE A 288 3.79 -2.97 46.79
C ILE A 288 5.05 -2.16 46.39
N THR A 289 5.55 -1.31 47.27
CA THR A 289 6.55 -0.29 46.95
C THR A 289 7.85 -0.87 46.43
N TRP A 290 8.42 -1.87 47.07
CA TRP A 290 9.68 -2.49 46.62
C TRP A 290 9.51 -3.23 45.28
N ASN A 291 8.46 -4.02 45.13
CA ASN A 291 8.17 -4.75 43.91
C ASN A 291 7.90 -3.80 42.71
N LEU A 292 7.36 -2.62 42.95
CA LEU A 292 7.13 -1.62 41.93
C LEU A 292 8.42 -0.94 41.45
N TYR A 293 9.36 -0.67 42.40
CA TYR A 293 10.67 -0.12 42.02
C TYR A 293 11.47 -1.10 41.17
N ASP A 294 11.54 -2.37 41.59
CA ASP A 294 12.24 -3.41 40.85
C ASP A 294 11.63 -3.61 39.46
N PHE A 295 10.29 -3.63 39.37
CA PHE A 295 9.56 -3.72 38.12
C PHE A 295 9.93 -2.57 37.17
N ILE A 296 9.94 -1.34 37.65
CA ILE A 296 10.26 -0.15 36.84
C ILE A 296 11.72 -0.23 36.36
N ILE A 297 12.66 -0.44 37.29
CA ILE A 297 14.10 -0.41 36.99
C ILE A 297 14.49 -1.55 36.04
N ILE A 298 14.07 -2.80 36.35
CA ILE A 298 14.39 -3.95 35.51
C ILE A 298 13.81 -3.78 34.11
N SER A 299 12.56 -3.34 33.99
CA SER A 299 11.92 -3.09 32.70
C SER A 299 12.66 -2.04 31.88
N MET A 300 13.06 -0.93 32.52
CA MET A 300 13.81 0.15 31.85
C MET A 300 15.18 -0.36 31.37
N ILE A 301 15.92 -1.06 32.21
CA ILE A 301 17.25 -1.58 31.88
C ILE A 301 17.16 -2.60 30.75
N MET A 302 16.26 -3.56 30.85
CA MET A 302 16.13 -4.63 29.87
C MET A 302 15.60 -4.11 28.52
N GLY A 303 14.66 -3.16 28.52
CA GLY A 303 14.19 -2.50 27.31
C GLY A 303 15.31 -1.71 26.62
N PHE A 304 16.13 -1.00 27.39
CA PHE A 304 17.31 -0.29 26.91
C PHE A 304 18.35 -1.26 26.31
N ILE A 305 18.71 -2.32 27.06
CA ILE A 305 19.69 -3.33 26.61
C ILE A 305 19.20 -4.03 25.34
N GLY A 306 17.95 -4.46 25.29
CA GLY A 306 17.37 -5.12 24.10
C GLY A 306 17.43 -4.23 22.87
N SER A 307 17.18 -2.92 23.04
CA SER A 307 17.31 -1.93 21.97
C SER A 307 18.77 -1.79 21.50
N ILE A 308 19.73 -1.64 22.41
CA ILE A 308 21.16 -1.49 22.07
C ILE A 308 21.71 -2.73 21.38
N LEU A 309 21.39 -3.93 21.87
CA LEU A 309 21.82 -5.20 21.27
C LEU A 309 21.30 -5.37 19.83
N SER A 310 20.15 -4.78 19.53
CA SER A 310 19.61 -4.72 18.16
C SER A 310 20.30 -3.65 17.29
N GLY A 311 21.31 -2.97 17.82
CA GLY A 311 22.11 -1.94 17.14
C GLY A 311 21.37 -0.63 16.91
N SER A 312 20.50 -0.25 17.85
CA SER A 312 19.85 1.04 17.86
C SER A 312 20.81 2.20 18.14
N LYS A 313 20.37 3.40 17.78
CA LYS A 313 20.99 4.62 18.29
C LYS A 313 20.63 4.81 19.77
N ILE A 314 21.52 5.47 20.52
CA ILE A 314 21.35 5.64 21.97
C ILE A 314 20.05 6.34 22.34
N GLN A 315 19.60 7.31 21.51
CA GLN A 315 18.34 8.02 21.72
C GLN A 315 17.13 7.07 21.63
N SER A 316 17.17 6.12 20.69
CA SER A 316 16.13 5.11 20.52
C SER A 316 16.10 4.15 21.68
N ALA A 317 17.28 3.73 22.17
CA ALA A 317 17.41 2.86 23.33
C ALA A 317 16.90 3.53 24.62
N VAL A 318 17.25 4.78 24.84
CA VAL A 318 16.77 5.56 25.98
C VAL A 318 15.25 5.63 25.98
N VAL A 319 14.63 5.95 24.83
CA VAL A 319 13.17 6.00 24.74
C VAL A 319 12.55 4.63 24.95
N GLY A 320 13.11 3.57 24.36
CA GLY A 320 12.65 2.19 24.56
C GLY A 320 12.67 1.77 26.01
N GLY A 321 13.75 2.09 26.73
CA GLY A 321 13.87 1.83 28.17
C GLY A 321 12.88 2.64 29.00
N LEU A 322 12.79 3.96 28.79
CA LEU A 322 11.88 4.84 29.56
C LEU A 322 10.41 4.47 29.42
N VAL A 323 10.01 3.99 28.23
CA VAL A 323 8.61 3.63 27.94
C VAL A 323 8.29 2.18 28.34
N ALA A 324 9.30 1.32 28.53
CA ALA A 324 9.15 -0.10 28.83
C ALA A 324 8.18 -0.39 30.01
N PRO A 325 8.28 0.26 31.17
CA PRO A 325 7.36 0.00 32.28
C PRO A 325 5.89 0.29 31.94
N LEU A 326 5.65 1.33 31.16
CA LEU A 326 4.29 1.73 30.74
C LEU A 326 3.68 0.70 29.78
N THR A 327 4.50 0.08 28.94
CA THR A 327 4.04 -0.86 27.92
C THR A 327 3.71 -2.24 28.48
N ILE A 328 4.30 -2.64 29.60
CA ILE A 328 3.92 -3.88 30.29
C ILE A 328 2.49 -3.74 30.86
N ILE A 329 2.12 -2.55 31.33
CA ILE A 329 0.78 -2.28 31.86
C ILE A 329 -0.27 -2.23 30.73
N HIS A 330 0.12 -1.81 29.54
CA HIS A 330 -0.81 -1.62 28.42
C HIS A 330 -0.50 -2.58 27.26
N PRO A 331 -1.26 -3.67 27.08
CA PRO A 331 -0.92 -4.77 26.15
C PRO A 331 -0.87 -4.37 24.66
N LEU A 332 -1.40 -3.21 24.29
CA LEU A 332 -1.29 -2.70 22.93
C LEU A 332 -0.12 -1.74 22.70
N LEU A 333 0.51 -1.28 23.77
CA LEU A 333 1.67 -0.43 23.65
C LEU A 333 2.91 -1.34 23.76
N ALA A 334 3.68 -1.40 22.71
CA ALA A 334 4.95 -2.09 22.73
C ALA A 334 6.08 -1.06 22.79
N ALA A 335 7.02 -1.22 23.71
CA ALA A 335 8.16 -0.30 23.87
C ALA A 335 8.97 -0.17 22.59
N GLY A 336 9.05 -1.26 21.83
CA GLY A 336 9.70 -1.29 20.52
C GLY A 336 9.08 -0.33 19.50
N TRP A 337 7.78 -0.03 19.56
CA TRP A 337 7.19 0.96 18.66
C TRP A 337 7.76 2.35 18.89
N PHE A 338 7.94 2.73 20.14
CA PHE A 338 8.49 4.04 20.49
C PHE A 338 9.98 4.13 20.13
N SER A 339 10.76 3.09 20.46
CA SER A 339 12.18 3.03 20.08
C SER A 339 12.35 2.99 18.57
N GLY A 340 11.53 2.21 17.84
CA GLY A 340 11.53 2.13 16.39
C GLY A 340 11.15 3.43 15.70
N LEU A 341 10.17 4.18 16.23
CA LEU A 341 9.81 5.51 15.73
C LEU A 341 10.96 6.52 15.86
N VAL A 342 11.64 6.49 17.00
CA VAL A 342 12.82 7.34 17.21
C VAL A 342 13.96 6.91 16.29
N GLU A 343 14.19 5.61 16.14
CA GLU A 343 15.19 5.08 15.21
C GLU A 343 14.90 5.50 13.77
N ALA A 344 13.65 5.40 13.33
CA ALA A 344 13.19 5.82 11.99
C ALA A 344 13.40 7.32 11.74
N LYS A 345 13.33 8.15 12.78
CA LYS A 345 13.62 9.59 12.67
C LYS A 345 15.10 9.86 12.40
N TYR A 346 15.99 9.06 12.99
CA TYR A 346 17.44 9.24 12.85
C TYR A 346 18.03 8.45 11.68
N ARG A 347 17.37 7.39 11.21
CA ARG A 347 17.73 6.65 10.00
C ARG A 347 16.88 7.14 8.84
N LYS A 348 17.51 7.77 7.87
CA LYS A 348 16.83 8.18 6.63
C LYS A 348 16.58 6.94 5.79
N VAL A 349 15.35 6.46 5.78
CA VAL A 349 14.91 5.38 4.88
C VAL A 349 14.75 5.96 3.48
N ARG A 350 15.35 5.30 2.49
CA ARG A 350 15.28 5.67 1.07
C ARG A 350 14.53 4.60 0.29
N LYS A 351 13.99 4.93 -0.88
CA LYS A 351 13.35 3.95 -1.78
C LYS A 351 14.31 2.80 -2.12
N ARG A 352 15.61 3.09 -2.31
CA ARG A 352 16.64 2.08 -2.52
C ARG A 352 16.77 1.06 -1.38
N ASP A 353 16.46 1.44 -0.13
CA ASP A 353 16.49 0.50 1.00
C ASP A 353 15.39 -0.56 0.85
N MET A 354 14.27 -0.22 0.18
CA MET A 354 13.19 -1.15 -0.16
C MET A 354 13.61 -2.08 -1.30
N VAL A 355 14.17 -1.54 -2.38
CA VAL A 355 14.66 -2.35 -3.51
C VAL A 355 15.77 -3.29 -3.04
N ASN A 356 16.64 -2.84 -2.14
CA ASN A 356 17.69 -3.69 -1.58
C ASN A 356 17.19 -4.79 -0.65
N LEU A 357 15.93 -4.73 -0.14
CA LEU A 357 15.33 -5.85 0.62
C LEU A 357 15.21 -7.11 -0.23
N THR A 358 15.05 -6.95 -1.53
CA THR A 358 14.89 -8.07 -2.48
C THR A 358 16.22 -8.68 -2.94
N LYS A 359 17.33 -7.95 -2.70
CA LYS A 359 18.70 -8.35 -3.07
C LYS A 359 19.52 -8.80 -1.86
N ILE A 360 18.86 -9.18 -0.77
CA ILE A 360 19.53 -9.63 0.45
C ILE A 360 19.96 -11.08 0.28
N GLU A 361 21.25 -11.29 0.12
CA GLU A 361 21.87 -12.62 0.03
C GLU A 361 22.55 -13.04 1.34
N SER A 362 22.75 -12.10 2.27
CA SER A 362 23.46 -12.38 3.51
C SER A 362 22.87 -11.69 4.75
N LEU A 363 23.07 -12.28 5.93
CA LEU A 363 22.72 -11.68 7.23
C LEU A 363 23.38 -10.30 7.42
N LYS A 364 24.54 -10.07 6.78
CA LYS A 364 25.25 -8.81 6.82
C LYS A 364 24.51 -7.71 6.06
N ASP A 365 23.87 -8.05 4.94
CA ASP A 365 23.07 -7.12 4.14
C ASP A 365 21.80 -6.72 4.87
N LEU A 366 21.13 -7.69 5.53
CA LEU A 366 20.03 -7.44 6.46
C LEU A 366 20.41 -6.39 7.51
N TRP A 367 21.60 -6.55 8.12
CA TRP A 367 22.08 -5.65 9.17
C TRP A 367 22.35 -4.24 8.68
N HIS A 368 22.68 -4.04 7.41
CA HIS A 368 22.97 -2.73 6.81
C HIS A 368 21.75 -2.03 6.22
N ASN A 369 20.66 -2.74 5.98
CA ASN A 369 19.42 -2.15 5.48
C ASN A 369 18.72 -1.34 6.58
N ASN A 370 18.41 -0.06 6.29
CA ASN A 370 17.80 0.84 7.28
C ASN A 370 16.41 0.40 7.73
N ILE A 371 15.59 -0.20 6.86
CA ILE A 371 14.25 -0.71 7.19
C ILE A 371 14.38 -1.88 8.15
N VAL A 372 15.20 -2.87 7.81
CA VAL A 372 15.43 -4.05 8.64
C VAL A 372 15.99 -3.65 10.01
N ARG A 373 16.91 -2.68 10.03
CA ARG A 373 17.47 -2.18 11.28
C ARG A 373 16.44 -1.57 12.21
N ILE A 374 15.50 -0.79 11.67
CA ILE A 374 14.39 -0.24 12.45
C ILE A 374 13.52 -1.37 13.01
N LEU A 375 13.20 -2.38 12.19
CA LEU A 375 12.42 -3.55 12.62
C LEU A 375 13.16 -4.36 13.71
N LEU A 376 14.47 -4.59 13.55
CA LEU A 376 15.28 -5.26 14.56
C LEU A 376 15.26 -4.50 15.90
N VAL A 377 15.33 -3.18 15.88
CA VAL A 377 15.23 -2.36 17.09
C VAL A 377 13.85 -2.50 17.75
N VAL A 378 12.77 -2.54 16.96
CA VAL A 378 11.41 -2.80 17.48
C VAL A 378 11.35 -4.17 18.15
N VAL A 379 11.80 -5.22 17.46
CA VAL A 379 11.77 -6.60 17.96
C VAL A 379 12.65 -6.76 19.20
N GLY A 380 13.90 -6.29 19.14
CA GLY A 380 14.85 -6.47 20.24
C GLY A 380 14.47 -5.68 21.49
N THR A 381 13.91 -4.49 21.35
CA THR A 381 13.36 -3.74 22.49
C THR A 381 12.22 -4.52 23.16
N ASN A 382 11.30 -5.08 22.38
CA ASN A 382 10.19 -5.87 22.90
C ASN A 382 10.63 -7.17 23.53
N LEU A 383 11.62 -7.84 22.96
CA LEU A 383 12.25 -9.03 23.58
C LEU A 383 12.88 -8.70 24.93
N GLY A 384 13.61 -7.58 25.02
CA GLY A 384 14.18 -7.11 26.27
C GLY A 384 13.09 -6.89 27.34
N VAL A 385 12.00 -6.24 27.00
CA VAL A 385 10.86 -6.02 27.91
C VAL A 385 10.16 -7.32 28.29
N SER A 386 10.02 -8.27 27.36
CA SER A 386 9.45 -9.60 27.65
C SER A 386 10.32 -10.39 28.62
N LEU A 387 11.65 -10.35 28.44
CA LEU A 387 12.60 -10.94 29.36
C LEU A 387 12.55 -10.29 30.75
N ALA A 388 12.40 -8.96 30.82
CA ALA A 388 12.18 -8.27 32.10
C ALA A 388 10.96 -8.80 32.82
N THR A 389 9.84 -8.97 32.12
CA THR A 389 8.61 -9.52 32.69
C THR A 389 8.84 -10.94 33.25
N LEU A 390 9.57 -11.79 32.53
CA LEU A 390 9.90 -13.14 32.98
C LEU A 390 10.76 -13.13 34.26
N VAL A 391 11.80 -12.29 34.29
CA VAL A 391 12.69 -12.14 35.45
C VAL A 391 11.91 -11.68 36.69
N ILE A 392 11.01 -10.72 36.51
CA ILE A 392 10.16 -10.18 37.58
C ILE A 392 9.21 -11.27 38.12
N LEU A 393 8.58 -12.05 37.24
CA LEU A 393 7.69 -13.14 37.63
C LEU A 393 8.45 -14.24 38.40
N LEU A 394 9.64 -14.61 37.96
CA LEU A 394 10.48 -15.59 38.65
C LEU A 394 10.93 -15.08 40.02
N SER A 395 11.29 -13.82 40.15
CA SER A 395 11.64 -13.17 41.41
C SER A 395 10.48 -13.18 42.42
N LEU A 396 9.24 -12.89 41.92
CA LEU A 396 8.04 -12.93 42.77
C LEU A 396 7.74 -14.34 43.31
N ILE A 397 7.97 -15.38 42.52
CA ILE A 397 7.77 -16.78 42.92
C ILE A 397 8.78 -17.17 44.01
N HIS A 398 10.05 -16.74 43.89
CA HIS A 398 11.12 -17.08 44.84
C HIS A 398 10.98 -16.35 46.19
N ILE A 399 10.29 -15.21 46.23
CA ILE A 399 10.03 -14.44 47.48
C ILE A 399 8.82 -15.04 48.24
N SER A 400 7.98 -15.84 47.56
CA SER A 400 6.80 -16.49 48.19
C SER A 400 7.08 -17.83 48.82
N GLU A 401 8.31 -18.40 48.69
CA GLU A 401 8.82 -19.54 49.41
C GLU A 401 9.63 -19.08 50.65
#